data_8935f0b8e5ee7d4166732c8ed6ea4771
#
_entry.id   8935f0b8e5ee7d4166732c8ed6ea4771
#
_cell.length_a   1.000
_cell.length_b   1.000
_cell.length_c   1.000
_cell.angle_alpha   90.00
_cell.angle_beta   90.00
_cell.angle_gamma   90.00
#
_symmetry.space_group_name_H-M   'P 1'
#
loop_
_entity.id
_entity.type
_entity.pdbx_description
1 polymer ?
#
loop_
_entity_poly.entity_id
_entity_poly.type
_entity_poly.pdbx_seq_one_letter_code
_entity_poly.pdbx_strand_id
1 'polypeptide(L)'
;YINLAAIAGEDGLIEEAFDYLENIGPESEWYVSALALKADLYQMEGLTDVAREKLLEARSYSDDPLLIFGLAELDSELGNDLEAIKGYAQLDNRAIYDQTGISTYQRIGLAYARLGKFESAIEFLEKALELEYDDQTAFELASLYFDQEDYQKAVLYFKQLDTISPDFEGYEYGYSQALHKEHQTEEALKIAQQGLSKNPFETRLLLLASQLSYELHQPEQAEAYLIQAQENADDQEEILLRLATIYQEQERYEDILALAVYEPENLLTKWMIARSYQETEELDAAYDLYKELATELKDNPEFLEQFIYLLRELGKLEEAKDYIQSYLQLVPDDLQMQDLYDYLS
;
A
#
# COMPACT_ATOMS: atom_id res chain seq x y z
N TYR A 1 -17.95 -39.15 23.12
CA TYR A 1 -16.55 -38.79 22.77
C TYR A 1 -16.46 -37.50 21.94
N ILE A 2 -17.27 -37.33 20.87
CA ILE A 2 -17.21 -36.12 20.05
C ILE A 2 -17.41 -34.83 20.85
N ASN A 3 -18.47 -34.77 21.66
CA ASN A 3 -18.76 -33.60 22.49
C ASN A 3 -17.64 -33.32 23.51
N LEU A 4 -17.02 -34.39 24.06
CA LEU A 4 -15.88 -34.24 24.97
C LEU A 4 -14.64 -33.70 24.24
N ALA A 5 -14.39 -34.19 23.03
CA ALA A 5 -13.30 -33.70 22.18
C ALA A 5 -13.50 -32.25 21.77
N ALA A 6 -14.74 -31.86 21.39
CA ALA A 6 -15.05 -30.47 21.04
C ALA A 6 -14.81 -29.52 22.23
N ILE A 7 -15.30 -29.87 23.43
CA ILE A 7 -15.08 -29.08 24.65
C ILE A 7 -13.58 -28.99 24.97
N ALA A 8 -12.85 -30.11 24.92
CA ALA A 8 -11.40 -30.11 25.16
C ALA A 8 -10.65 -29.24 24.14
N GLY A 9 -11.05 -29.25 22.86
CA GLY A 9 -10.50 -28.39 21.81
C GLY A 9 -10.76 -26.91 22.08
N GLU A 10 -11.98 -26.53 22.46
CA GLU A 10 -12.34 -25.16 22.85
C GLU A 10 -11.55 -24.66 24.06
N ASP A 11 -11.27 -25.57 25.03
CA ASP A 11 -10.47 -25.29 26.22
C ASP A 11 -8.94 -25.29 25.94
N GLY A 12 -8.51 -25.54 24.69
CA GLY A 12 -7.10 -25.61 24.28
C GLY A 12 -6.38 -26.89 24.72
N LEU A 13 -7.12 -27.92 25.20
CA LEU A 13 -6.61 -29.22 25.60
C LEU A 13 -6.51 -30.16 24.39
N ILE A 14 -5.69 -29.80 23.42
CA ILE A 14 -5.63 -30.42 22.08
C ILE A 14 -5.28 -31.93 22.16
N GLU A 15 -4.30 -32.33 22.99
CA GLU A 15 -3.92 -33.72 23.15
C GLU A 15 -5.10 -34.54 23.71
N GLU A 16 -5.83 -34.02 24.71
CA GLU A 16 -7.00 -34.68 25.30
C GLU A 16 -8.15 -34.81 24.28
N ALA A 17 -8.32 -33.78 23.44
CA ALA A 17 -9.29 -33.81 22.34
C ALA A 17 -8.98 -34.94 21.36
N PHE A 18 -7.72 -35.12 20.96
CA PHE A 18 -7.30 -36.22 20.08
C PHE A 18 -7.49 -37.58 20.76
N ASP A 19 -7.18 -37.72 22.05
CA ASP A 19 -7.38 -38.95 22.81
C ASP A 19 -8.86 -39.38 22.78
N TYR A 20 -9.80 -38.43 22.93
CA TYR A 20 -11.23 -38.75 22.81
C TYR A 20 -11.59 -39.20 21.39
N LEU A 21 -11.01 -38.56 20.34
CA LEU A 21 -11.31 -38.88 18.95
C LEU A 21 -10.71 -40.21 18.48
N GLU A 22 -9.64 -40.69 19.09
CA GLU A 22 -9.04 -42.00 18.79
C GLU A 22 -9.97 -43.17 19.16
N ASN A 23 -10.92 -42.96 20.07
CA ASN A 23 -11.91 -43.95 20.42
C ASN A 23 -13.04 -44.13 19.40
N ILE A 24 -13.03 -43.31 18.30
CA ILE A 24 -14.05 -43.34 17.26
C ILE A 24 -13.44 -43.91 15.97
N GLY A 25 -13.72 -45.17 15.69
CA GLY A 25 -13.20 -45.83 14.50
C GLY A 25 -14.16 -45.78 13.29
N PRO A 26 -13.71 -46.32 12.13
CA PRO A 26 -14.44 -46.26 10.85
C PRO A 26 -15.84 -46.89 10.83
N GLU A 27 -16.09 -47.82 11.80
CA GLU A 27 -17.38 -48.49 11.95
C GLU A 27 -18.43 -47.64 12.70
N SER A 28 -18.01 -46.48 13.22
CA SER A 28 -18.89 -45.56 13.97
C SER A 28 -19.63 -44.65 13.02
N GLU A 29 -20.92 -44.42 13.26
CA GLU A 29 -21.72 -43.40 12.59
C GLU A 29 -21.16 -41.97 12.79
N TRP A 30 -20.32 -41.79 13.81
CA TRP A 30 -19.67 -40.52 14.17
C TRP A 30 -18.28 -40.37 13.57
N TYR A 31 -17.82 -41.31 12.75
CA TYR A 31 -16.44 -41.30 12.23
C TYR A 31 -16.15 -40.08 11.34
N VAL A 32 -17.09 -39.73 10.44
CA VAL A 32 -16.98 -38.55 9.60
C VAL A 32 -16.87 -37.26 10.44
N SER A 33 -17.73 -37.13 11.46
CA SER A 33 -17.68 -36.00 12.37
C SER A 33 -16.39 -35.95 13.19
N ALA A 34 -15.84 -37.12 13.57
CA ALA A 34 -14.57 -37.22 14.27
C ALA A 34 -13.40 -36.78 13.37
N LEU A 35 -13.41 -37.14 12.09
CA LEU A 35 -12.42 -36.72 11.12
C LEU A 35 -12.49 -35.21 10.85
N ALA A 36 -13.69 -34.64 10.74
CA ALA A 36 -13.89 -33.22 10.61
C ALA A 36 -13.32 -32.43 11.80
N LEU A 37 -13.66 -32.88 13.02
CA LEU A 37 -13.12 -32.25 14.23
C LEU A 37 -11.59 -32.42 14.36
N LYS A 38 -11.04 -33.58 13.94
CA LYS A 38 -9.58 -33.73 13.85
C LYS A 38 -8.95 -32.73 12.87
N ALA A 39 -9.60 -32.46 11.74
CA ALA A 39 -9.13 -31.48 10.78
C ALA A 39 -9.12 -30.07 11.41
N ASP A 40 -10.19 -29.69 12.12
CA ASP A 40 -10.26 -28.38 12.80
C ASP A 40 -9.13 -28.25 13.84
N LEU A 41 -8.88 -29.30 14.64
CA LEU A 41 -7.79 -29.29 15.62
C LEU A 41 -6.40 -29.18 14.97
N TYR A 42 -6.15 -29.90 13.87
CA TYR A 42 -4.90 -29.78 13.14
C TYR A 42 -4.73 -28.39 12.50
N GLN A 43 -5.80 -27.79 12.02
CA GLN A 43 -5.75 -26.41 11.49
C GLN A 43 -5.43 -25.40 12.61
N MET A 44 -6.01 -25.54 13.80
CA MET A 44 -5.67 -24.73 14.97
C MET A 44 -4.18 -24.81 15.34
N GLU A 45 -3.56 -25.98 15.15
CA GLU A 45 -2.12 -26.21 15.38
C GLU A 45 -1.24 -25.74 14.17
N GLY A 46 -1.85 -25.15 13.13
CA GLY A 46 -1.14 -24.71 11.93
C GLY A 46 -0.71 -25.85 10.99
N LEU A 47 -1.25 -27.06 11.19
CA LEU A 47 -0.95 -28.25 10.39
C LEU A 47 -1.98 -28.42 9.27
N THR A 48 -2.14 -27.38 8.43
CA THR A 48 -3.18 -27.27 7.39
C THR A 48 -3.15 -28.44 6.38
N ASP A 49 -1.96 -28.93 5.99
CA ASP A 49 -1.84 -30.13 5.12
C ASP A 49 -2.43 -31.37 5.76
N VAL A 50 -2.19 -31.58 7.07
CA VAL A 50 -2.73 -32.75 7.81
C VAL A 50 -4.24 -32.61 7.98
N ALA A 51 -4.71 -31.39 8.28
CA ALA A 51 -6.15 -31.08 8.33
C ALA A 51 -6.83 -31.45 7.01
N ARG A 52 -6.23 -31.05 5.88
CA ARG A 52 -6.72 -31.38 4.54
C ARG A 52 -6.81 -32.89 4.29
N GLU A 53 -5.80 -33.67 4.68
CA GLU A 53 -5.84 -35.12 4.58
C GLU A 53 -6.99 -35.73 5.37
N LYS A 54 -7.30 -35.21 6.56
CA LYS A 54 -8.43 -35.69 7.38
C LYS A 54 -9.78 -35.38 6.74
N LEU A 55 -9.95 -34.21 6.12
CA LEU A 55 -11.17 -33.92 5.36
C LEU A 55 -11.29 -34.76 4.07
N LEU A 56 -10.18 -35.05 3.38
CA LEU A 56 -10.18 -35.97 2.24
C LEU A 56 -10.60 -37.39 2.67
N GLU A 57 -10.10 -37.86 3.81
CA GLU A 57 -10.51 -39.11 4.40
C GLU A 57 -12.01 -39.09 4.74
N ALA A 58 -12.51 -38.05 5.40
CA ALA A 58 -13.92 -37.87 5.72
C ALA A 58 -14.80 -37.89 4.47
N ARG A 59 -14.36 -37.28 3.41
CA ARG A 59 -15.06 -37.24 2.12
C ARG A 59 -15.18 -38.61 1.45
N SER A 60 -14.28 -39.55 1.72
CA SER A 60 -14.41 -40.93 1.22
C SER A 60 -15.60 -41.68 1.85
N TYR A 61 -16.16 -41.15 2.93
CA TYR A 61 -17.30 -41.73 3.68
C TYR A 61 -18.60 -40.93 3.51
N SER A 62 -18.53 -39.67 3.11
CA SER A 62 -19.69 -38.77 3.01
C SER A 62 -19.52 -37.69 1.93
N ASP A 63 -20.59 -37.43 1.20
CA ASP A 63 -20.69 -36.34 0.22
C ASP A 63 -21.29 -35.06 0.82
N ASP A 64 -21.16 -34.86 2.15
CA ASP A 64 -21.66 -33.67 2.83
C ASP A 64 -21.06 -32.40 2.20
N PRO A 65 -21.90 -31.43 1.76
CA PRO A 65 -21.42 -30.17 1.21
C PRO A 65 -20.48 -29.39 2.12
N LEU A 66 -20.61 -29.50 3.45
CA LEU A 66 -19.71 -28.83 4.39
C LEU A 66 -18.30 -29.42 4.38
N LEU A 67 -18.13 -30.71 4.10
CA LEU A 67 -16.79 -31.29 3.90
C LEU A 67 -16.13 -30.78 2.63
N ILE A 68 -16.91 -30.59 1.56
CA ILE A 68 -16.40 -29.99 0.29
C ILE A 68 -16.00 -28.54 0.56
N PHE A 69 -16.85 -27.81 1.30
CA PHE A 69 -16.56 -26.42 1.66
C PHE A 69 -15.28 -26.31 2.53
N GLY A 70 -15.16 -27.11 3.60
CA GLY A 70 -13.98 -27.13 4.43
C GLY A 70 -12.70 -27.49 3.68
N LEU A 71 -12.75 -28.47 2.75
CA LEU A 71 -11.61 -28.77 1.87
C LEU A 71 -11.24 -27.59 0.99
N ALA A 72 -12.21 -26.88 0.40
CA ALA A 72 -11.96 -25.72 -0.41
C ALA A 72 -11.35 -24.56 0.39
N GLU A 73 -11.78 -24.36 1.66
CA GLU A 73 -11.17 -23.38 2.57
C GLU A 73 -9.69 -23.74 2.85
N LEU A 74 -9.39 -25.01 3.18
CA LEU A 74 -8.02 -25.47 3.40
C LEU A 74 -7.15 -25.37 2.12
N ASP A 75 -7.70 -25.70 0.96
CA ASP A 75 -7.00 -25.52 -0.31
C ASP A 75 -6.70 -24.05 -0.59
N SER A 76 -7.64 -23.15 -0.27
CA SER A 76 -7.43 -21.70 -0.36
C SER A 76 -6.34 -21.20 0.59
N GLU A 77 -6.31 -21.69 1.83
CA GLU A 77 -5.29 -21.37 2.82
C GLU A 77 -3.89 -21.85 2.40
N LEU A 78 -3.81 -23.00 1.76
CA LEU A 78 -2.57 -23.58 1.21
C LEU A 78 -2.12 -22.91 -0.11
N GLY A 79 -2.90 -21.97 -0.65
CA GLY A 79 -2.62 -21.34 -1.94
C GLY A 79 -2.95 -22.21 -3.16
N ASN A 80 -3.68 -23.31 -2.97
CA ASN A 80 -4.16 -24.21 -4.01
C ASN A 80 -5.43 -23.64 -4.66
N ASP A 81 -5.39 -22.38 -5.12
CA ASP A 81 -6.57 -21.63 -5.56
C ASP A 81 -7.41 -22.33 -6.64
N LEU A 82 -6.79 -23.06 -7.56
CA LEU A 82 -7.53 -23.80 -8.58
C LEU A 82 -8.37 -24.95 -7.99
N GLU A 83 -7.86 -25.65 -7.00
CA GLU A 83 -8.58 -26.71 -6.32
C GLU A 83 -9.68 -26.12 -5.41
N ALA A 84 -9.39 -25.02 -4.73
CA ALA A 84 -10.37 -24.25 -3.96
C ALA A 84 -11.57 -23.84 -4.83
N ILE A 85 -11.32 -23.22 -6.00
CA ILE A 85 -12.37 -22.83 -6.95
C ILE A 85 -13.21 -24.04 -7.39
N LYS A 86 -12.57 -25.17 -7.71
CA LYS A 86 -13.29 -26.39 -8.08
C LYS A 86 -14.18 -26.92 -6.94
N GLY A 87 -13.70 -26.82 -5.72
CA GLY A 87 -14.45 -27.16 -4.52
C GLY A 87 -15.70 -26.29 -4.36
N TYR A 88 -15.50 -24.98 -4.28
CA TYR A 88 -16.60 -24.01 -4.13
C TYR A 88 -17.64 -24.09 -5.27
N ALA A 89 -17.18 -24.29 -6.51
CA ALA A 89 -18.06 -24.35 -7.68
C ALA A 89 -19.02 -25.58 -7.69
N GLN A 90 -18.77 -26.59 -6.86
CA GLN A 90 -19.66 -27.76 -6.70
C GLN A 90 -20.83 -27.47 -5.73
N LEU A 91 -20.76 -26.36 -5.00
CA LEU A 91 -21.65 -26.05 -3.88
C LEU A 91 -22.76 -25.10 -4.29
N ASP A 92 -23.93 -25.29 -3.68
CA ASP A 92 -24.98 -24.28 -3.73
C ASP A 92 -24.63 -23.11 -2.80
N ASN A 93 -24.41 -21.94 -3.39
CA ASN A 93 -24.00 -20.76 -2.61
C ASN A 93 -24.98 -20.41 -1.49
N ARG A 94 -26.31 -20.50 -1.77
CA ARG A 94 -27.31 -20.13 -0.78
C ARG A 94 -27.34 -21.14 0.39
N ALA A 95 -27.25 -22.43 0.10
CA ALA A 95 -27.22 -23.46 1.12
C ALA A 95 -26.00 -23.36 2.03
N ILE A 96 -24.83 -23.02 1.47
CA ILE A 96 -23.60 -22.81 2.27
C ILE A 96 -23.73 -21.52 3.09
N TYR A 97 -24.18 -20.42 2.46
CA TYR A 97 -24.35 -19.15 3.15
C TYR A 97 -25.29 -19.26 4.36
N ASP A 98 -26.44 -19.94 4.20
CA ASP A 98 -27.42 -20.13 5.28
C ASP A 98 -26.84 -20.92 6.48
N GLN A 99 -25.81 -21.74 6.26
CA GLN A 99 -25.17 -22.56 7.30
C GLN A 99 -23.90 -21.92 7.89
N THR A 100 -23.13 -21.21 7.09
CA THR A 100 -21.79 -20.73 7.45
C THR A 100 -21.69 -19.20 7.52
N GLY A 101 -22.62 -18.47 6.91
CA GLY A 101 -22.53 -17.03 6.69
C GLY A 101 -21.48 -16.63 5.63
N ILE A 102 -20.95 -17.60 4.87
CA ILE A 102 -19.87 -17.35 3.88
C ILE A 102 -20.39 -17.59 2.46
N SER A 103 -20.17 -16.63 1.57
CA SER A 103 -20.50 -16.75 0.16
C SER A 103 -19.41 -17.52 -0.61
N THR A 104 -19.79 -18.63 -1.27
CA THR A 104 -18.88 -19.34 -2.16
C THR A 104 -18.49 -18.50 -3.37
N TYR A 105 -19.35 -17.60 -3.83
CA TYR A 105 -19.01 -16.65 -4.92
C TYR A 105 -17.93 -15.66 -4.48
N GLN A 106 -17.99 -15.13 -3.27
CA GLN A 106 -16.92 -14.30 -2.71
C GLN A 106 -15.59 -15.08 -2.71
N ARG A 107 -15.61 -16.32 -2.18
CA ARG A 107 -14.39 -17.17 -2.12
C ARG A 107 -13.80 -17.45 -3.52
N ILE A 108 -14.65 -17.76 -4.50
CA ILE A 108 -14.23 -17.96 -5.90
C ILE A 108 -13.64 -16.68 -6.46
N GLY A 109 -14.27 -15.53 -6.23
CA GLY A 109 -13.80 -14.23 -6.69
C GLY A 109 -12.41 -13.90 -6.14
N LEU A 110 -12.21 -14.07 -4.83
CA LEU A 110 -10.91 -13.84 -4.17
C LEU A 110 -9.83 -14.81 -4.68
N ALA A 111 -10.17 -16.08 -4.90
CA ALA A 111 -9.23 -17.05 -5.47
C ALA A 111 -8.83 -16.71 -6.90
N TYR A 112 -9.77 -16.24 -7.74
CA TYR A 112 -9.44 -15.73 -9.07
C TYR A 112 -8.56 -14.48 -9.03
N ALA A 113 -8.79 -13.58 -8.08
CA ALA A 113 -7.95 -12.39 -7.90
C ALA A 113 -6.49 -12.78 -7.58
N ARG A 114 -6.27 -13.73 -6.65
CA ARG A 114 -4.93 -14.27 -6.36
C ARG A 114 -4.25 -14.93 -7.55
N LEU A 115 -5.03 -15.52 -8.45
CA LEU A 115 -4.53 -16.10 -9.71
C LEU A 115 -4.28 -15.05 -10.82
N GLY A 116 -4.52 -13.78 -10.56
CA GLY A 116 -4.41 -12.70 -11.56
C GLY A 116 -5.49 -12.73 -12.64
N LYS A 117 -6.59 -13.46 -12.41
CA LYS A 117 -7.73 -13.55 -13.34
C LYS A 117 -8.81 -12.53 -12.96
N PHE A 118 -8.47 -11.27 -13.12
CA PHE A 118 -9.25 -10.16 -12.59
C PHE A 118 -10.67 -10.05 -13.13
N GLU A 119 -10.88 -10.31 -14.44
CA GLU A 119 -12.23 -10.30 -15.03
C GLU A 119 -13.15 -11.33 -14.35
N SER A 120 -12.65 -12.56 -14.15
CA SER A 120 -13.41 -13.60 -13.44
C SER A 120 -13.62 -13.26 -11.97
N ALA A 121 -12.61 -12.68 -11.31
CA ALA A 121 -12.71 -12.22 -9.94
C ALA A 121 -13.84 -11.21 -9.77
N ILE A 122 -13.86 -10.19 -10.62
CA ILE A 122 -14.91 -9.14 -10.63
C ILE A 122 -16.28 -9.78 -10.83
N GLU A 123 -16.45 -10.66 -11.84
CA GLU A 123 -17.73 -11.31 -12.11
C GLU A 123 -18.30 -12.04 -10.88
N PHE A 124 -17.44 -12.79 -10.17
CA PHE A 124 -17.87 -13.54 -9.00
C PHE A 124 -18.11 -12.66 -7.78
N LEU A 125 -17.31 -11.61 -7.56
CA LEU A 125 -17.53 -10.66 -6.46
C LEU A 125 -18.79 -9.82 -6.69
N GLU A 126 -19.08 -9.39 -7.93
CA GLU A 126 -20.36 -8.75 -8.26
C GLU A 126 -21.54 -9.65 -7.96
N LYS A 127 -21.49 -10.92 -8.37
CA LYS A 127 -22.54 -11.90 -8.03
C LYS A 127 -22.72 -12.09 -6.53
N ALA A 128 -21.63 -12.06 -5.76
CA ALA A 128 -21.72 -12.15 -4.30
C ALA A 128 -22.49 -10.97 -3.73
N LEU A 129 -22.17 -9.74 -4.15
CA LEU A 129 -22.85 -8.50 -3.69
C LEU A 129 -24.29 -8.39 -4.16
N GLU A 130 -24.63 -8.88 -5.37
CA GLU A 130 -26.00 -8.92 -5.86
C GLU A 130 -26.91 -9.81 -5.01
N LEU A 131 -26.37 -10.90 -4.46
CA LEU A 131 -27.12 -11.83 -3.62
C LEU A 131 -27.24 -11.34 -2.19
N GLU A 132 -26.17 -10.85 -1.64
CA GLU A 132 -26.12 -10.29 -0.30
C GLU A 132 -24.96 -9.29 -0.17
N TYR A 133 -25.28 -8.11 0.38
CA TYR A 133 -24.25 -7.10 0.61
C TYR A 133 -23.33 -7.51 1.75
N ASP A 134 -22.02 -7.41 1.49
CA ASP A 134 -20.95 -7.67 2.45
C ASP A 134 -19.86 -6.61 2.30
N ASP A 135 -19.48 -5.98 3.41
CA ASP A 135 -18.53 -4.86 3.42
C ASP A 135 -17.16 -5.25 2.86
N GLN A 136 -16.65 -6.42 3.26
CA GLN A 136 -15.37 -6.92 2.78
C GLN A 136 -15.40 -7.17 1.26
N THR A 137 -16.48 -7.77 0.77
CA THR A 137 -16.66 -8.01 -0.68
C THR A 137 -16.72 -6.70 -1.46
N ALA A 138 -17.42 -5.70 -0.93
CA ALA A 138 -17.51 -4.37 -1.56
C ALA A 138 -16.14 -3.68 -1.59
N PHE A 139 -15.37 -3.78 -0.52
CA PHE A 139 -14.01 -3.24 -0.44
C PHE A 139 -13.05 -3.93 -1.43
N GLU A 140 -13.06 -5.25 -1.48
CA GLU A 140 -12.23 -6.04 -2.41
C GLU A 140 -12.56 -5.73 -3.86
N LEU A 141 -13.85 -5.65 -4.19
CA LEU A 141 -14.30 -5.31 -5.54
C LEU A 141 -13.91 -3.88 -5.93
N ALA A 142 -14.06 -2.91 -5.03
CA ALA A 142 -13.63 -1.53 -5.26
C ALA A 142 -12.11 -1.45 -5.49
N SER A 143 -11.33 -2.16 -4.67
CA SER A 143 -9.87 -2.23 -4.79
C SER A 143 -9.46 -2.88 -6.13
N LEU A 144 -10.14 -3.95 -6.53
CA LEU A 144 -9.87 -4.64 -7.79
C LEU A 144 -10.15 -3.76 -9.00
N TYR A 145 -11.25 -3.00 -9.00
CA TYR A 145 -11.53 -2.02 -10.04
C TYR A 145 -10.50 -0.89 -10.06
N PHE A 146 -10.01 -0.45 -8.89
CA PHE A 146 -8.94 0.52 -8.81
C PHE A 146 -7.64 -0.01 -9.46
N ASP A 147 -7.24 -1.25 -9.16
CA ASP A 147 -6.05 -1.89 -9.73
C ASP A 147 -6.17 -2.13 -11.25
N GLN A 148 -7.40 -2.28 -11.74
CA GLN A 148 -7.69 -2.37 -13.19
C GLN A 148 -7.87 -1.00 -13.85
N GLU A 149 -7.60 0.09 -13.14
CA GLU A 149 -7.73 1.49 -13.61
C GLU A 149 -9.18 1.89 -14.01
N ASP A 150 -10.19 1.10 -13.62
CA ASP A 150 -11.61 1.48 -13.74
C ASP A 150 -12.02 2.30 -12.50
N TYR A 151 -11.47 3.52 -12.43
CA TYR A 151 -11.66 4.38 -11.26
C TYR A 151 -13.12 4.78 -11.02
N GLN A 152 -13.91 4.90 -12.08
CA GLN A 152 -15.35 5.22 -11.95
C GLN A 152 -16.10 4.14 -11.18
N LYS A 153 -15.84 2.87 -11.49
CA LYS A 153 -16.45 1.77 -10.76
C LYS A 153 -15.85 1.62 -9.36
N ALA A 154 -14.54 1.82 -9.21
CA ALA A 154 -13.93 1.86 -7.89
C ALA A 154 -14.60 2.88 -6.98
N VAL A 155 -14.80 4.11 -7.46
CA VAL A 155 -15.53 5.18 -6.75
C VAL A 155 -16.96 4.76 -6.41
N LEU A 156 -17.65 4.07 -7.34
CA LEU A 156 -19.02 3.60 -7.09
C LEU A 156 -19.11 2.66 -5.89
N TYR A 157 -18.23 1.63 -5.85
CA TYR A 157 -18.25 0.64 -4.79
C TYR A 157 -17.69 1.18 -3.47
N PHE A 158 -16.64 2.01 -3.49
CA PHE A 158 -16.19 2.71 -2.29
C PHE A 158 -17.26 3.63 -1.71
N LYS A 159 -17.99 4.37 -2.56
CA LYS A 159 -19.10 5.22 -2.11
C LYS A 159 -20.24 4.42 -1.52
N GLN A 160 -20.52 3.24 -2.06
CA GLN A 160 -21.51 2.33 -1.50
C GLN A 160 -21.08 1.88 -0.09
N LEU A 161 -19.82 1.49 0.07
CA LEU A 161 -19.24 1.10 1.35
C LEU A 161 -19.30 2.25 2.36
N ASP A 162 -18.85 3.46 2.00
CA ASP A 162 -18.92 4.67 2.83
C ASP A 162 -20.34 5.01 3.29
N THR A 163 -21.33 4.72 2.44
CA THR A 163 -22.74 5.01 2.73
C THR A 163 -23.37 3.98 3.68
N ILE A 164 -23.05 2.69 3.48
CA ILE A 164 -23.68 1.59 4.23
C ILE A 164 -22.94 1.31 5.52
N SER A 165 -21.60 1.31 5.46
CA SER A 165 -20.73 0.93 6.56
C SER A 165 -19.58 1.94 6.73
N PRO A 166 -19.90 3.18 7.13
CA PRO A 166 -18.88 4.23 7.27
C PRO A 166 -17.80 3.92 8.33
N ASP A 167 -18.06 2.96 9.20
CA ASP A 167 -17.12 2.52 10.24
C ASP A 167 -16.20 1.37 9.77
N PHE A 168 -16.35 0.87 8.53
CA PHE A 168 -15.42 -0.07 7.96
C PHE A 168 -14.02 0.55 7.89
N GLU A 169 -12.99 -0.19 8.31
CA GLU A 169 -11.64 0.38 8.43
C GLU A 169 -10.86 0.32 7.13
N GLY A 170 -10.17 1.40 6.81
CA GLY A 170 -9.10 1.43 5.80
C GLY A 170 -9.53 1.67 4.36
N TYR A 171 -10.83 1.85 4.06
CA TYR A 171 -11.28 2.12 2.69
C TYR A 171 -10.98 3.56 2.24
N GLU A 172 -10.84 4.51 3.17
CA GLU A 172 -10.72 5.94 2.85
C GLU A 172 -9.49 6.23 1.99
N TYR A 173 -8.40 5.52 2.19
CA TYR A 173 -7.20 5.70 1.37
C TYR A 173 -7.47 5.34 -0.10
N GLY A 174 -7.98 4.14 -0.37
CA GLY A 174 -8.32 3.70 -1.72
C GLY A 174 -9.42 4.56 -2.36
N TYR A 175 -10.44 4.95 -1.59
CA TYR A 175 -11.51 5.80 -2.06
C TYR A 175 -11.00 7.20 -2.44
N SER A 176 -10.20 7.82 -1.60
CA SER A 176 -9.57 9.11 -1.88
C SER A 176 -8.70 9.05 -3.13
N GLN A 177 -7.89 8.00 -3.28
CA GLN A 177 -7.08 7.81 -4.49
C GLN A 177 -7.93 7.64 -5.75
N ALA A 178 -9.01 6.87 -5.69
CA ALA A 178 -9.91 6.68 -6.84
C ALA A 178 -10.58 7.99 -7.25
N LEU A 179 -11.06 8.79 -6.29
CA LEU A 179 -11.61 10.13 -6.54
C LEU A 179 -10.55 11.06 -7.16
N HIS A 180 -9.31 11.03 -6.67
CA HIS A 180 -8.23 11.84 -7.23
C HIS A 180 -7.93 11.45 -8.70
N LYS A 181 -7.90 10.15 -9.01
CA LYS A 181 -7.75 9.67 -10.40
C LYS A 181 -8.89 10.11 -11.32
N GLU A 182 -10.10 10.28 -10.78
CA GLU A 182 -11.28 10.84 -11.48
C GLU A 182 -11.30 12.38 -11.46
N HIS A 183 -10.20 13.05 -11.10
CA HIS A 183 -10.06 14.50 -11.03
C HIS A 183 -11.04 15.20 -10.06
N GLN A 184 -11.50 14.47 -9.03
CA GLN A 184 -12.36 14.99 -7.98
C GLN A 184 -11.55 15.32 -6.72
N THR A 185 -10.53 16.20 -6.88
CA THR A 185 -9.50 16.46 -5.87
C THR A 185 -10.07 16.97 -4.55
N GLU A 186 -11.09 17.84 -4.58
CA GLU A 186 -11.75 18.37 -3.36
C GLU A 186 -12.45 17.27 -2.56
N GLU A 187 -13.20 16.39 -3.24
CA GLU A 187 -13.88 15.27 -2.58
C GLU A 187 -12.86 14.22 -2.10
N ALA A 188 -11.79 13.98 -2.86
CA ALA A 188 -10.67 13.12 -2.45
C ALA A 188 -10.05 13.60 -1.13
N LEU A 189 -9.79 14.92 -1.01
CA LEU A 189 -9.26 15.50 0.23
C LEU A 189 -10.23 15.32 1.41
N LYS A 190 -11.51 15.50 1.19
CA LYS A 190 -12.53 15.32 2.23
C LYS A 190 -12.58 13.87 2.74
N ILE A 191 -12.51 12.88 1.84
CA ILE A 191 -12.43 11.46 2.24
C ILE A 191 -11.11 11.15 2.98
N ALA A 192 -9.98 11.68 2.52
CA ALA A 192 -8.72 11.53 3.25
C ALA A 192 -8.81 12.12 4.68
N GLN A 193 -9.42 13.30 4.83
CA GLN A 193 -9.67 13.92 6.14
C GLN A 193 -10.60 13.08 7.02
N GLN A 194 -11.60 12.44 6.43
CA GLN A 194 -12.49 11.52 7.15
C GLN A 194 -11.68 10.34 7.71
N GLY A 195 -10.80 9.71 6.92
CA GLY A 195 -9.90 8.65 7.38
C GLY A 195 -8.95 9.13 8.48
N LEU A 196 -8.38 10.32 8.33
CA LEU A 196 -7.52 10.93 9.36
C LEU A 196 -8.25 11.27 10.65
N SER A 197 -9.57 11.51 10.61
CA SER A 197 -10.37 11.68 11.83
C SER A 197 -10.51 10.39 12.63
N LYS A 198 -10.43 9.22 11.98
CA LYS A 198 -10.45 7.90 12.61
C LYS A 198 -9.06 7.46 13.06
N ASN A 199 -8.06 7.64 12.20
CA ASN A 199 -6.65 7.35 12.46
C ASN A 199 -5.76 8.54 12.10
N PRO A 200 -5.48 9.45 13.04
CA PRO A 200 -4.68 10.65 12.78
C PRO A 200 -3.22 10.38 12.39
N PHE A 201 -2.73 9.17 12.63
CA PHE A 201 -1.33 8.80 12.41
C PHE A 201 -1.12 7.91 11.16
N GLU A 202 -2.13 7.75 10.32
CA GLU A 202 -2.01 7.00 9.07
C GLU A 202 -1.15 7.77 8.05
N THR A 203 0.13 7.44 7.99
CA THR A 203 1.13 8.16 7.18
C THR A 203 0.74 8.25 5.71
N ARG A 204 0.18 7.18 5.11
CA ARG A 204 -0.24 7.19 3.71
C ARG A 204 -1.35 8.20 3.44
N LEU A 205 -2.32 8.32 4.37
CA LEU A 205 -3.39 9.30 4.28
C LEU A 205 -2.87 10.73 4.48
N LEU A 206 -1.92 10.93 5.39
CA LEU A 206 -1.29 12.24 5.60
C LEU A 206 -0.54 12.70 4.35
N LEU A 207 0.24 11.82 3.72
CA LEU A 207 0.94 12.12 2.47
C LEU A 207 -0.01 12.41 1.32
N LEU A 208 -1.11 11.65 1.21
CA LEU A 208 -2.15 11.89 0.21
C LEU A 208 -2.88 13.21 0.46
N ALA A 209 -3.28 13.49 1.69
CA ALA A 209 -3.95 14.75 2.06
C ALA A 209 -3.04 15.95 1.81
N SER A 210 -1.73 15.83 2.07
CA SER A 210 -0.75 16.85 1.73
C SER A 210 -0.70 17.09 0.22
N GLN A 211 -0.60 16.04 -0.59
CA GLN A 211 -0.58 16.16 -2.05
C GLN A 211 -1.84 16.85 -2.56
N LEU A 212 -3.02 16.39 -2.13
CA LEU A 212 -4.30 16.95 -2.54
C LEU A 212 -4.45 18.42 -2.14
N SER A 213 -4.01 18.77 -0.93
CA SER A 213 -4.02 20.16 -0.44
C SER A 213 -3.09 21.05 -1.28
N TYR A 214 -1.92 20.54 -1.65
CA TYR A 214 -0.97 21.26 -2.50
C TYR A 214 -1.56 21.52 -3.91
N GLU A 215 -2.18 20.51 -4.53
CA GLU A 215 -2.86 20.63 -5.82
C GLU A 215 -4.04 21.62 -5.79
N LEU A 216 -4.70 21.75 -4.62
CA LEU A 216 -5.76 22.73 -4.39
C LEU A 216 -5.24 24.13 -4.00
N HIS A 217 -3.95 24.39 -4.13
CA HIS A 217 -3.30 25.65 -3.77
C HIS A 217 -3.49 26.03 -2.28
N GLN A 218 -3.38 25.04 -1.40
CA GLN A 218 -3.46 25.19 0.04
C GLN A 218 -2.13 24.76 0.70
N PRO A 219 -1.01 25.45 0.43
CA PRO A 219 0.32 25.02 0.84
C PRO A 219 0.50 24.93 2.36
N GLU A 220 -0.15 25.79 3.14
CA GLU A 220 -0.09 25.76 4.60
C GLU A 220 -0.73 24.48 5.16
N GLN A 221 -1.81 24.01 4.53
CA GLN A 221 -2.46 22.77 4.91
C GLN A 221 -1.63 21.55 4.48
N ALA A 222 -1.05 21.62 3.28
CA ALA A 222 -0.12 20.59 2.78
C ALA A 222 1.09 20.41 3.71
N GLU A 223 1.70 21.54 4.13
CA GLU A 223 2.79 21.56 5.11
C GLU A 223 2.38 20.94 6.45
N ALA A 224 1.21 21.30 6.99
CA ALA A 224 0.73 20.77 8.26
C ALA A 224 0.60 19.24 8.25
N TYR A 225 0.09 18.64 7.16
CA TYR A 225 0.03 17.19 7.01
C TYR A 225 1.41 16.53 6.91
N LEU A 226 2.37 17.17 6.23
CA LEU A 226 3.74 16.66 6.14
C LEU A 226 4.47 16.68 7.49
N ILE A 227 4.30 17.75 8.26
CA ILE A 227 4.87 17.86 9.63
C ILE A 227 4.28 16.74 10.51
N GLN A 228 2.98 16.51 10.43
CA GLN A 228 2.34 15.43 11.18
C GLN A 228 2.81 14.05 10.72
N ALA A 229 3.02 13.84 9.42
CA ALA A 229 3.56 12.59 8.88
C ALA A 229 5.00 12.33 9.35
N GLN A 230 5.81 13.38 9.44
CA GLN A 230 7.21 13.30 9.87
C GLN A 230 7.38 12.72 11.28
N GLU A 231 6.44 12.98 12.19
CA GLU A 231 6.49 12.47 13.56
C GLU A 231 6.43 10.93 13.65
N ASN A 232 5.88 10.26 12.62
CA ASN A 232 5.57 8.84 12.65
C ASN A 232 6.16 8.04 11.47
N ALA A 233 6.83 8.70 10.54
CA ALA A 233 7.40 8.04 9.37
C ALA A 233 8.77 7.41 9.67
N ASP A 234 8.95 6.14 9.31
CA ASP A 234 10.25 5.47 9.37
C ASP A 234 11.22 6.01 8.30
N ASP A 235 10.70 6.30 7.10
CA ASP A 235 11.44 6.94 6.02
C ASP A 235 10.92 8.38 5.84
N GLN A 236 11.81 9.34 5.99
CA GLN A 236 11.47 10.76 5.93
C GLN A 236 11.88 11.42 4.60
N GLU A 237 12.57 10.74 3.71
CA GLU A 237 13.14 11.34 2.50
C GLU A 237 12.08 12.00 1.61
N GLU A 238 10.96 11.33 1.37
CA GLU A 238 9.85 11.89 0.60
C GLU A 238 9.23 13.13 1.29
N ILE A 239 9.09 13.07 2.60
CA ILE A 239 8.50 14.17 3.40
C ILE A 239 9.40 15.39 3.33
N LEU A 240 10.70 15.21 3.54
CA LEU A 240 11.69 16.28 3.49
C LEU A 240 11.74 16.94 2.11
N LEU A 241 11.70 16.14 1.04
CA LEU A 241 11.66 16.65 -0.32
C LEU A 241 10.40 17.50 -0.58
N ARG A 242 9.22 17.02 -0.16
CA ARG A 242 7.96 17.74 -0.33
C ARG A 242 7.93 19.04 0.50
N LEU A 243 8.42 19.01 1.75
CA LEU A 243 8.57 20.22 2.57
C LEU A 243 9.52 21.22 1.94
N ALA A 244 10.71 20.77 1.50
CA ALA A 244 11.68 21.63 0.82
C ALA A 244 11.08 22.29 -0.44
N THR A 245 10.26 21.54 -1.20
CA THR A 245 9.57 22.07 -2.38
C THR A 245 8.59 23.20 -2.01
N ILE A 246 7.73 22.98 -1.00
CA ILE A 246 6.78 24.00 -0.53
C ILE A 246 7.52 25.23 -0.02
N TYR A 247 8.57 25.06 0.77
CA TYR A 247 9.37 26.16 1.32
C TYR A 247 10.10 26.94 0.22
N GLN A 248 10.62 26.25 -0.80
CA GLN A 248 11.29 26.90 -1.93
C GLN A 248 10.33 27.77 -2.75
N GLU A 249 9.11 27.30 -3.02
CA GLU A 249 8.10 28.09 -3.73
C GLU A 249 7.67 29.35 -2.95
N GLN A 250 7.76 29.30 -1.63
CA GLN A 250 7.46 30.40 -0.72
C GLN A 250 8.71 31.24 -0.37
N GLU A 251 9.87 30.94 -0.94
CA GLU A 251 11.16 31.60 -0.65
C GLU A 251 11.54 31.55 0.85
N ARG A 252 11.12 30.49 1.56
CA ARG A 252 11.37 30.24 2.99
C ARG A 252 12.68 29.49 3.19
N TYR A 253 13.80 30.12 2.82
CA TYR A 253 15.11 29.47 2.80
C TYR A 253 15.58 28.98 4.18
N GLU A 254 15.29 29.73 5.26
CA GLU A 254 15.63 29.32 6.63
C GLU A 254 14.90 28.02 7.05
N ASP A 255 13.67 27.83 6.60
CA ASP A 255 12.93 26.59 6.85
C ASP A 255 13.52 25.40 6.05
N ILE A 256 14.03 25.64 4.83
CA ILE A 256 14.77 24.61 4.08
C ILE A 256 16.07 24.24 4.82
N LEU A 257 16.82 25.25 5.32
CA LEU A 257 18.04 25.01 6.09
C LEU A 257 17.78 24.22 7.36
N ALA A 258 16.63 24.42 8.01
CA ALA A 258 16.24 23.65 9.18
C ALA A 258 16.07 22.14 8.88
N LEU A 259 15.77 21.78 7.64
CA LEU A 259 15.68 20.36 7.23
C LEU A 259 17.04 19.65 7.22
N ALA A 260 18.15 20.38 7.17
CA ALA A 260 19.49 19.79 7.17
C ALA A 260 19.79 18.97 8.44
N VAL A 261 19.11 19.25 9.57
CA VAL A 261 19.26 18.49 10.82
C VAL A 261 18.87 17.02 10.69
N TYR A 262 18.03 16.68 9.69
CA TYR A 262 17.59 15.32 9.41
C TYR A 262 18.56 14.57 8.48
N GLU A 263 19.66 15.21 8.04
CA GLU A 263 20.70 14.63 7.20
C GLU A 263 20.12 13.93 5.94
N PRO A 264 19.31 14.63 5.09
CA PRO A 264 18.66 14.01 3.96
C PRO A 264 19.68 13.39 3.01
N GLU A 265 19.36 12.23 2.45
CA GLU A 265 20.17 11.55 1.42
C GLU A 265 19.73 11.92 0.00
N ASN A 266 18.48 12.37 -0.18
CA ASN A 266 17.94 12.77 -1.48
C ASN A 266 18.71 13.95 -2.08
N LEU A 267 19.25 13.76 -3.29
CA LEU A 267 20.08 14.76 -3.98
C LEU A 267 19.36 16.08 -4.25
N LEU A 268 18.05 16.04 -4.55
CA LEU A 268 17.27 17.25 -4.78
C LEU A 268 17.08 18.05 -3.47
N THR A 269 16.81 17.36 -2.37
CA THR A 269 16.69 18.00 -1.05
C THR A 269 18.02 18.65 -0.66
N LYS A 270 19.13 17.94 -0.81
CA LYS A 270 20.47 18.49 -0.57
C LYS A 270 20.76 19.70 -1.46
N TRP A 271 20.39 19.63 -2.72
CA TRP A 271 20.58 20.76 -3.65
C TRP A 271 19.73 21.97 -3.26
N MET A 272 18.49 21.77 -2.83
CA MET A 272 17.65 22.86 -2.30
C MET A 272 18.28 23.49 -1.06
N ILE A 273 18.88 22.69 -0.16
CA ILE A 273 19.63 23.17 0.99
C ILE A 273 20.86 23.99 0.57
N ALA A 274 21.64 23.47 -0.39
CA ALA A 274 22.82 24.20 -0.91
C ALA A 274 22.45 25.57 -1.51
N ARG A 275 21.34 25.60 -2.27
CA ARG A 275 20.77 26.82 -2.82
C ARG A 275 20.30 27.79 -1.73
N SER A 276 19.68 27.26 -0.68
CA SER A 276 19.21 28.08 0.44
C SER A 276 20.37 28.71 1.22
N TYR A 277 21.50 28.01 1.38
CA TYR A 277 22.72 28.60 1.93
C TYR A 277 23.25 29.76 1.04
N GLN A 278 23.15 29.64 -0.26
CA GLN A 278 23.52 30.73 -1.16
C GLN A 278 22.61 31.95 -1.01
N GLU A 279 21.29 31.74 -0.96
CA GLU A 279 20.30 32.82 -0.82
C GLU A 279 20.38 33.51 0.57
N THR A 280 20.85 32.81 1.60
CA THR A 280 21.09 33.39 2.95
C THR A 280 22.51 33.93 3.11
N GLU A 281 23.29 34.05 2.03
CA GLU A 281 24.67 34.55 2.01
C GLU A 281 25.67 33.69 2.82
N GLU A 282 25.33 32.43 3.13
CA GLU A 282 26.23 31.46 3.74
C GLU A 282 27.08 30.73 2.68
N LEU A 283 27.85 31.49 1.91
CA LEU A 283 28.48 31.06 0.66
C LEU A 283 29.48 29.91 0.85
N ASP A 284 30.18 29.83 1.98
CA ASP A 284 31.12 28.73 2.26
C ASP A 284 30.37 27.40 2.47
N ALA A 285 29.26 27.41 3.21
CA ALA A 285 28.41 26.23 3.41
C ALA A 285 27.76 25.79 2.09
N ALA A 286 27.29 26.76 1.29
CA ALA A 286 26.77 26.49 -0.05
C ALA A 286 27.83 25.79 -0.91
N TYR A 287 29.05 26.32 -0.95
CA TYR A 287 30.16 25.75 -1.73
C TYR A 287 30.48 24.31 -1.33
N ASP A 288 30.59 24.04 -0.05
CA ASP A 288 30.91 22.70 0.46
C ASP A 288 29.86 21.67 0.01
N LEU A 289 28.58 22.03 0.11
CA LEU A 289 27.49 21.13 -0.29
C LEU A 289 27.36 20.99 -1.82
N TYR A 290 27.52 22.10 -2.59
CA TYR A 290 27.59 22.00 -4.05
C TYR A 290 28.76 21.13 -4.51
N LYS A 291 29.89 21.21 -3.84
CA LYS A 291 31.07 20.39 -4.13
C LYS A 291 30.82 18.90 -3.86
N GLU A 292 30.14 18.57 -2.78
CA GLU A 292 29.70 17.18 -2.47
C GLU A 292 28.80 16.64 -3.58
N LEU A 293 27.83 17.45 -4.03
CA LEU A 293 26.83 17.04 -5.02
C LEU A 293 27.38 16.98 -6.46
N ALA A 294 28.50 17.68 -6.74
CA ALA A 294 29.01 17.84 -8.09
C ALA A 294 29.37 16.53 -8.81
N THR A 295 29.70 15.47 -8.07
CA THR A 295 30.00 14.17 -8.65
C THR A 295 28.75 13.46 -9.18
N GLU A 296 27.67 13.52 -8.40
CA GLU A 296 26.40 12.85 -8.71
C GLU A 296 25.57 13.64 -9.73
N LEU A 297 25.62 14.98 -9.66
CA LEU A 297 24.85 15.89 -10.51
C LEU A 297 25.65 16.46 -11.69
N LYS A 298 26.79 15.86 -12.03
CA LYS A 298 27.69 16.30 -13.10
C LYS A 298 27.05 16.40 -14.49
N ASP A 299 25.97 15.63 -14.73
CA ASP A 299 25.25 15.57 -15.99
C ASP A 299 23.95 16.42 -15.95
N ASN A 300 23.76 17.24 -14.92
CA ASN A 300 22.62 18.14 -14.79
C ASN A 300 23.03 19.57 -15.12
N PRO A 301 22.60 20.13 -16.27
CA PRO A 301 22.99 21.47 -16.68
C PRO A 301 22.58 22.58 -15.72
N GLU A 302 21.37 22.50 -15.14
CA GLU A 302 20.86 23.50 -14.21
C GLU A 302 21.69 23.54 -12.92
N PHE A 303 22.05 22.37 -12.39
CA PHE A 303 22.95 22.29 -11.24
C PHE A 303 24.31 22.91 -11.54
N LEU A 304 24.93 22.54 -12.67
CA LEU A 304 26.23 23.07 -13.07
C LEU A 304 26.20 24.58 -13.26
N GLU A 305 25.17 25.13 -13.88
CA GLU A 305 24.98 26.57 -14.08
C GLU A 305 24.96 27.28 -12.72
N GLN A 306 24.15 26.81 -11.77
CA GLN A 306 24.06 27.42 -10.45
C GLN A 306 25.40 27.34 -9.70
N PHE A 307 26.09 26.21 -9.78
CA PHE A 307 27.38 26.04 -9.12
C PHE A 307 28.46 26.97 -9.77
N ILE A 308 28.46 27.14 -11.09
CA ILE A 308 29.35 28.06 -11.79
C ILE A 308 29.13 29.52 -11.29
N TYR A 309 27.88 29.94 -11.12
CA TYR A 309 27.58 31.27 -10.59
C TYR A 309 28.07 31.44 -9.16
N LEU A 310 27.89 30.44 -8.27
CA LEU A 310 28.43 30.47 -6.91
C LEU A 310 29.97 30.56 -6.90
N LEU A 311 30.64 29.76 -7.74
CA LEU A 311 32.11 29.80 -7.86
C LEU A 311 32.63 31.17 -8.30
N ARG A 312 31.92 31.82 -9.21
CA ARG A 312 32.26 33.21 -9.62
C ARG A 312 32.06 34.18 -8.47
N GLU A 313 31.00 34.10 -7.73
CA GLU A 313 30.72 34.94 -6.57
C GLU A 313 31.81 34.80 -5.51
N LEU A 314 32.29 33.57 -5.27
CA LEU A 314 33.41 33.27 -4.38
C LEU A 314 34.80 33.64 -4.95
N GLY A 315 34.88 34.08 -6.21
CA GLY A 315 36.15 34.36 -6.88
C GLY A 315 36.99 33.13 -7.23
N LYS A 316 36.42 31.93 -7.21
CA LYS A 316 37.07 30.64 -7.57
C LYS A 316 37.05 30.44 -9.09
N LEU A 317 37.69 31.35 -9.83
CA LEU A 317 37.56 31.46 -11.28
C LEU A 317 38.13 30.27 -12.05
N GLU A 318 39.22 29.66 -11.59
CA GLU A 318 39.82 28.48 -12.25
C GLU A 318 38.86 27.29 -12.13
N GLU A 319 38.28 27.07 -10.95
CA GLU A 319 37.33 25.99 -10.72
C GLU A 319 36.02 26.25 -11.53
N ALA A 320 35.56 27.49 -11.60
CA ALA A 320 34.40 27.85 -12.41
C ALA A 320 34.64 27.51 -13.89
N LYS A 321 35.84 27.76 -14.41
CA LYS A 321 36.20 27.42 -15.77
C LYS A 321 36.12 25.93 -16.09
N ASP A 322 36.58 25.07 -15.18
CA ASP A 322 36.48 23.61 -15.32
C ASP A 322 35.03 23.16 -15.43
N TYR A 323 34.15 23.70 -14.57
CA TYR A 323 32.71 23.38 -14.61
C TYR A 323 32.01 23.99 -15.84
N ILE A 324 32.41 25.17 -16.34
CA ILE A 324 31.89 25.72 -17.59
C ILE A 324 32.23 24.79 -18.77
N GLN A 325 33.45 24.24 -18.80
CA GLN A 325 33.82 23.30 -19.84
C GLN A 325 32.92 22.02 -19.79
N SER A 326 32.63 21.51 -18.61
CA SER A 326 31.71 20.37 -18.43
C SER A 326 30.29 20.74 -18.85
N TYR A 327 29.80 21.90 -18.45
CA TYR A 327 28.49 22.42 -18.86
C TYR A 327 28.34 22.52 -20.38
N LEU A 328 29.33 23.12 -21.07
CA LEU A 328 29.32 23.29 -22.53
C LEU A 328 29.38 21.97 -23.31
N GLN A 329 29.80 20.85 -22.67
CA GLN A 329 29.65 19.53 -23.27
C GLN A 329 28.20 19.08 -23.32
N LEU A 330 27.37 19.50 -22.36
CA LEU A 330 25.95 19.18 -22.26
C LEU A 330 25.08 20.17 -23.06
N VAL A 331 25.44 21.45 -23.02
CA VAL A 331 24.73 22.56 -23.66
C VAL A 331 25.69 23.38 -24.52
N PRO A 332 26.14 22.87 -25.68
CA PRO A 332 27.18 23.52 -26.50
C PRO A 332 26.76 24.84 -27.11
N ASP A 333 25.46 25.10 -27.27
CA ASP A 333 24.94 26.32 -27.94
C ASP A 333 24.66 27.48 -26.97
N ASP A 334 25.02 27.36 -25.69
CA ASP A 334 24.85 28.44 -24.70
C ASP A 334 25.92 29.51 -24.89
N LEU A 335 25.55 30.60 -25.58
CA LEU A 335 26.44 31.71 -25.89
C LEU A 335 26.93 32.47 -24.65
N GLN A 336 26.10 32.54 -23.60
CA GLN A 336 26.50 33.22 -22.35
C GLN A 336 27.62 32.48 -21.64
N MET A 337 27.51 31.15 -21.58
CA MET A 337 28.53 30.32 -20.98
C MET A 337 29.79 30.23 -21.85
N GLN A 338 29.67 30.29 -23.19
CA GLN A 338 30.82 30.39 -24.07
C GLN A 338 31.58 31.72 -23.86
N ASP A 339 30.87 32.86 -23.87
CA ASP A 339 31.47 34.19 -23.61
C ASP A 339 32.13 34.23 -22.21
N LEU A 340 31.52 33.61 -21.22
CA LEU A 340 32.08 33.51 -19.88
C LEU A 340 33.35 32.66 -19.85
N TYR A 341 33.37 31.53 -20.55
CA TYR A 341 34.56 30.71 -20.70
C TYR A 341 35.73 31.46 -21.33
N ASP A 342 35.46 32.19 -22.42
CA ASP A 342 36.46 32.98 -23.11
C ASP A 342 36.99 34.15 -22.25
N TYR A 343 36.12 34.76 -21.45
CA TYR A 343 36.52 35.83 -20.52
C TYR A 343 37.46 35.31 -19.41
N LEU A 344 37.28 34.08 -18.94
CA LEU A 344 38.07 33.43 -17.90
C LEU A 344 39.33 32.75 -18.46
N SER A 345 39.46 32.64 -19.77
CA SER A 345 40.59 32.01 -20.45
C SER A 345 41.72 32.96 -20.77
#